data_05ec1f7668e4379a59f525043d2c1145
#
_entry.id   05ec1f7668e4379a59f525043d2c1145
#
_cell.length_a   1.000
_cell.length_b   1.000
_cell.length_c   1.000
_cell.angle_alpha   90.00
_cell.angle_beta   90.00
_cell.angle_gamma   90.00
#
_symmetry.space_group_name_H-M   'P 1'
#
loop_
_entity.id
_entity.type
_entity.pdbx_description
1 polymer ?
#
loop_
_entity_poly.entity_id
_entity_poly.type
_entity_poly.pdbx_seq_one_letter_code
_entity_poly.pdbx_strand_id
1 'polypeptide(L)'
;MNNFLVDTHTHLCESAFENDLQDVLSRARKQGIKKMISVSETKEDVYKNLELAEKYPEILPAAGLYPGNANRQEAEEIGDIIRREHAKLAAIGEVGLDFRLAETREEEDVQREVLGMFIRLSLELDLPLNLHSRSAGKHAASQLVQQGAVKVQMHAFDGKAGSAQEAIQAGYFFSIPPSIIRSRQKQKLLKQLPTSCLLLETDAPVLGPSPQTRNEPSNLISSLHTVAESKDLGIDETRQTVFNNTYNLYGKILLQ
;
A
#
# COMPACT_ATOMS: atom_id res chain seq x y z
N MET A 1 -12.41 15.25 16.40
CA MET A 1 -12.36 14.07 15.51
C MET A 1 -10.91 13.82 15.12
N ASN A 2 -10.47 12.56 15.10
CA ASN A 2 -9.13 12.23 14.63
C ASN A 2 -9.06 12.48 13.11
N ASN A 3 -8.17 13.34 12.64
CA ASN A 3 -7.95 13.64 11.22
C ASN A 3 -6.46 13.76 10.88
N PHE A 4 -5.66 12.89 11.48
CA PHE A 4 -4.24 12.80 11.18
C PHE A 4 -4.00 12.11 9.83
N LEU A 5 -2.82 12.28 9.26
CA LEU A 5 -2.42 11.59 8.04
C LEU A 5 -1.87 10.21 8.36
N VAL A 6 -2.14 9.28 7.45
CA VAL A 6 -1.60 7.91 7.45
C VAL A 6 -0.90 7.69 6.12
N ASP A 7 0.36 7.25 6.17
CA ASP A 7 1.06 6.72 5.01
C ASP A 7 0.67 5.24 4.88
N THR A 8 -0.14 4.93 3.87
CA THR A 8 -0.73 3.58 3.77
C THR A 8 0.16 2.57 3.06
N HIS A 9 1.36 2.98 2.59
CA HIS A 9 2.33 2.08 1.97
C HIS A 9 3.73 2.72 1.97
N THR A 10 4.66 2.10 2.68
CA THR A 10 6.07 2.51 2.74
C THR A 10 6.95 1.32 3.12
N HIS A 11 8.26 1.33 2.81
CA HIS A 11 9.20 0.24 3.07
C HIS A 11 10.24 0.66 4.13
N LEU A 12 9.79 0.93 5.37
CA LEU A 12 10.66 1.43 6.44
C LEU A 12 11.68 0.39 6.96
N CYS A 13 11.51 -0.88 6.63
CA CYS A 13 12.46 -1.96 6.94
C CYS A 13 13.67 -2.01 6.01
N GLU A 14 13.64 -1.27 4.89
CA GLU A 14 14.76 -1.24 3.95
C GLU A 14 16.02 -0.59 4.52
N SER A 15 17.19 -1.05 4.03
CA SER A 15 18.51 -0.51 4.41
C SER A 15 18.65 0.99 4.13
N ALA A 16 17.87 1.53 3.20
CA ALA A 16 17.80 2.96 2.91
C ALA A 16 17.47 3.82 4.13
N PHE A 17 16.81 3.28 5.15
CA PHE A 17 16.39 3.99 6.36
C PHE A 17 17.16 3.59 7.62
N GLU A 18 18.03 2.59 7.55
CA GLU A 18 18.70 1.99 8.71
C GLU A 18 19.44 3.03 9.58
N ASN A 19 20.09 4.02 8.95
CA ASN A 19 20.93 4.97 9.65
C ASN A 19 20.20 6.22 10.16
N ASP A 20 18.97 6.52 9.67
CA ASP A 20 18.28 7.77 10.00
C ASP A 20 16.76 7.61 10.20
N LEU A 21 16.27 6.40 10.43
CA LEU A 21 14.84 6.12 10.60
C LEU A 21 14.18 7.02 11.64
N GLN A 22 14.84 7.26 12.77
CA GLN A 22 14.30 8.10 13.83
C GLN A 22 14.08 9.55 13.37
N ASP A 23 15.00 10.08 12.56
CA ASP A 23 14.88 11.42 11.98
C ASP A 23 13.78 11.46 10.91
N VAL A 24 13.66 10.42 10.09
CA VAL A 24 12.57 10.24 9.11
C VAL A 24 11.21 10.28 9.82
N LEU A 25 11.03 9.48 10.88
CA LEU A 25 9.81 9.46 11.68
C LEU A 25 9.52 10.83 12.34
N SER A 26 10.56 11.52 12.81
CA SER A 26 10.44 12.87 13.36
C SER A 26 9.94 13.88 12.31
N ARG A 27 10.46 13.82 11.08
CA ARG A 27 9.99 14.66 9.97
C ARG A 27 8.55 14.34 9.59
N ALA A 28 8.18 13.06 9.52
CA ALA A 28 6.80 12.63 9.26
C ALA A 28 5.81 13.17 10.30
N ARG A 29 6.14 13.04 11.60
CA ARG A 29 5.32 13.57 12.70
C ARG A 29 5.10 15.08 12.61
N LYS A 30 6.12 15.86 12.22
CA LYS A 30 6.01 17.33 12.01
C LYS A 30 5.04 17.68 10.89
N GLN A 31 4.83 16.81 9.92
CA GLN A 31 3.85 16.96 8.84
C GLN A 31 2.45 16.43 9.21
N GLY A 32 2.26 15.96 10.44
CA GLY A 32 0.98 15.43 10.91
C GLY A 32 0.68 14.00 10.49
N ILE A 33 1.69 13.27 10.02
CA ILE A 33 1.60 11.84 9.72
C ILE A 33 1.84 11.09 11.04
N LYS A 34 0.84 10.34 11.51
CA LYS A 34 0.89 9.66 12.81
C LYS A 34 1.01 8.16 12.73
N LYS A 35 0.66 7.59 11.57
CA LYS A 35 0.78 6.15 11.33
C LYS A 35 1.34 5.91 9.94
N MET A 36 2.12 4.85 9.81
CA MET A 36 2.77 4.43 8.56
C MET A 36 2.66 2.90 8.47
N ILE A 37 2.04 2.41 7.40
CA ILE A 37 1.96 0.97 7.13
C ILE A 37 3.23 0.57 6.40
N SER A 38 4.12 -0.12 7.11
CA SER A 38 5.38 -0.62 6.57
C SER A 38 5.17 -2.02 6.01
N VAL A 39 5.29 -2.15 4.69
CA VAL A 39 5.07 -3.40 3.96
C VAL A 39 6.35 -4.23 3.87
N SER A 40 6.18 -5.53 3.60
CA SER A 40 7.27 -6.50 3.50
C SER A 40 7.32 -7.11 2.12
N GLU A 41 8.51 -7.25 1.56
CA GLU A 41 8.76 -7.87 0.26
C GLU A 41 9.27 -9.33 0.39
N THR A 42 9.85 -9.66 1.54
CA THR A 42 10.46 -10.95 1.86
C THR A 42 10.09 -11.39 3.28
N LYS A 43 10.38 -12.63 3.61
CA LYS A 43 10.20 -13.15 4.97
C LYS A 43 11.06 -12.41 6.00
N GLU A 44 12.26 -12.00 5.63
CA GLU A 44 13.15 -11.21 6.48
C GLU A 44 12.55 -9.84 6.80
N ASP A 45 11.90 -9.20 5.82
CA ASP A 45 11.25 -7.90 6.03
C ASP A 45 10.05 -8.02 6.94
N VAL A 46 9.32 -9.14 6.92
CA VAL A 46 8.22 -9.39 7.87
C VAL A 46 8.73 -9.32 9.31
N TYR A 47 9.84 -9.99 9.63
CA TYR A 47 10.41 -9.95 10.97
C TYR A 47 10.91 -8.56 11.34
N LYS A 48 11.61 -7.87 10.42
CA LYS A 48 12.08 -6.49 10.65
C LYS A 48 10.92 -5.53 10.91
N ASN A 49 9.83 -5.62 10.15
CA ASN A 49 8.65 -4.78 10.34
C ASN A 49 7.95 -5.05 11.68
N LEU A 50 7.88 -6.30 12.13
CA LEU A 50 7.38 -6.64 13.46
C LEU A 50 8.25 -6.03 14.57
N GLU A 51 9.58 -6.12 14.45
CA GLU A 51 10.52 -5.49 15.40
C GLU A 51 10.42 -3.95 15.39
N LEU A 52 10.28 -3.35 14.21
CA LEU A 52 10.11 -1.90 14.08
C LEU A 52 8.80 -1.43 14.75
N ALA A 53 7.71 -2.17 14.59
CA ALA A 53 6.42 -1.86 15.21
C ALA A 53 6.46 -1.96 16.75
N GLU A 54 7.25 -2.87 17.32
CA GLU A 54 7.46 -2.95 18.78
C GLU A 54 8.23 -1.72 19.31
N LYS A 55 9.14 -1.17 18.49
CA LYS A 55 9.99 -0.04 18.88
C LYS A 55 9.37 1.33 18.60
N TYR A 56 8.57 1.42 17.54
CA TYR A 56 7.99 2.67 17.03
C TYR A 56 6.47 2.51 16.85
N PRO A 57 5.66 3.02 17.78
CA PRO A 57 4.21 2.81 17.76
C PRO A 57 3.49 3.47 16.56
N GLU A 58 4.15 4.37 15.83
CA GLU A 58 3.65 4.92 14.58
C GLU A 58 3.80 3.98 13.39
N ILE A 59 4.63 2.93 13.46
CA ILE A 59 4.80 1.93 12.41
C ILE A 59 3.80 0.80 12.63
N LEU A 60 3.02 0.52 11.61
CA LEU A 60 2.07 -0.58 11.56
C LEU A 60 2.59 -1.62 10.56
N PRO A 61 2.90 -2.86 10.99
CA PRO A 61 3.49 -3.84 10.09
C PRO A 61 2.45 -4.44 9.16
N ALA A 62 2.86 -4.67 7.91
CA ALA A 62 2.17 -5.53 6.96
C ALA A 62 3.11 -6.64 6.51
N ALA A 63 2.59 -7.85 6.37
CA ALA A 63 3.37 -9.04 6.01
C ALA A 63 2.94 -9.56 4.64
N GLY A 64 3.88 -9.78 3.75
CA GLY A 64 3.62 -10.23 2.40
C GLY A 64 4.87 -10.71 1.68
N LEU A 65 4.69 -11.13 0.43
CA LEU A 65 5.74 -11.52 -0.48
C LEU A 65 5.57 -10.76 -1.78
N TYR A 66 6.57 -9.93 -2.10
CA TYR A 66 6.59 -9.15 -3.34
C TYR A 66 6.52 -10.07 -4.58
N PRO A 67 5.73 -9.75 -5.60
CA PRO A 67 5.56 -10.63 -6.75
C PRO A 67 6.84 -10.90 -7.55
N GLY A 68 7.84 -10.02 -7.49
CA GLY A 68 9.16 -10.29 -8.07
C GLY A 68 9.95 -11.41 -7.37
N ASN A 69 9.58 -11.72 -6.12
CA ASN A 69 10.12 -12.81 -5.31
C ASN A 69 9.16 -14.03 -5.24
N ALA A 70 8.13 -14.07 -6.08
CA ALA A 70 7.06 -15.05 -5.98
C ALA A 70 7.59 -16.50 -5.95
N ASN A 71 7.37 -17.17 -4.83
CA ASN A 71 7.76 -18.54 -4.54
C ASN A 71 6.71 -19.20 -3.65
N ARG A 72 6.21 -20.37 -4.02
CA ARG A 72 5.13 -21.05 -3.28
C ARG A 72 5.52 -21.41 -1.86
N GLN A 73 6.74 -21.94 -1.67
CA GLN A 73 7.21 -22.34 -0.36
C GLN A 73 7.34 -21.14 0.59
N GLU A 74 7.96 -20.06 0.12
CA GLU A 74 8.11 -18.84 0.93
C GLU A 74 6.77 -18.18 1.23
N ALA A 75 5.82 -18.22 0.27
CA ALA A 75 4.46 -17.75 0.50
C ALA A 75 3.73 -18.55 1.57
N GLU A 76 3.92 -19.88 1.64
CA GLU A 76 3.39 -20.72 2.73
C GLU A 76 4.02 -20.36 4.07
N GLU A 77 5.34 -20.22 4.15
CA GLU A 77 6.06 -19.84 5.36
C GLU A 77 5.61 -18.46 5.88
N ILE A 78 5.48 -17.47 4.98
CA ILE A 78 4.94 -16.15 5.33
C ILE A 78 3.46 -16.26 5.77
N GLY A 79 2.67 -17.08 5.11
CA GLY A 79 1.29 -17.36 5.47
C GLY A 79 1.15 -17.87 6.91
N ASP A 80 2.06 -18.75 7.34
CA ASP A 80 2.08 -19.26 8.73
C ASP A 80 2.48 -18.16 9.73
N ILE A 81 3.41 -17.27 9.34
CA ILE A 81 3.77 -16.09 10.17
C ILE A 81 2.54 -15.17 10.29
N ILE A 82 1.85 -14.88 9.19
CA ILE A 82 0.65 -14.03 9.19
C ILE A 82 -0.42 -14.62 10.10
N ARG A 83 -0.72 -15.92 10.04
CA ARG A 83 -1.70 -16.57 10.94
C ARG A 83 -1.32 -16.41 12.40
N ARG A 84 -0.04 -16.56 12.75
CA ARG A 84 0.45 -16.44 14.12
C ARG A 84 0.41 -14.99 14.64
N GLU A 85 0.77 -14.03 13.81
CA GLU A 85 0.97 -12.64 14.21
C GLU A 85 -0.20 -11.70 13.77
N HIS A 86 -1.29 -12.24 13.20
CA HIS A 86 -2.38 -11.49 12.56
C HIS A 86 -2.93 -10.33 13.41
N ALA A 87 -2.97 -10.50 14.73
CA ALA A 87 -3.47 -9.46 15.63
C ALA A 87 -2.58 -8.21 15.71
N LYS A 88 -1.31 -8.31 15.29
CA LYS A 88 -0.36 -7.20 15.22
C LYS A 88 -0.31 -6.56 13.83
N LEU A 89 -0.79 -7.24 12.79
CA LEU A 89 -0.66 -6.81 11.41
C LEU A 89 -1.77 -5.84 11.00
N ALA A 90 -1.41 -4.78 10.28
CA ALA A 90 -2.36 -3.88 9.65
C ALA A 90 -2.93 -4.44 8.36
N ALA A 91 -2.15 -5.22 7.62
CA ALA A 91 -2.50 -5.76 6.32
C ALA A 91 -1.67 -6.99 5.95
N ILE A 92 -2.11 -7.70 4.91
CA ILE A 92 -1.27 -8.60 4.13
C ILE A 92 -0.69 -7.78 2.97
N GLY A 93 0.63 -7.62 2.94
CA GLY A 93 1.31 -6.80 1.93
C GLY A 93 2.82 -6.59 2.20
N GLU A 94 3.56 -6.36 1.13
CA GLU A 94 3.15 -6.16 -0.24
C GLU A 94 2.95 -7.52 -0.94
N VAL A 95 1.84 -7.66 -1.65
CA VAL A 95 1.52 -8.86 -2.44
C VAL A 95 0.90 -8.46 -3.77
N GLY A 96 0.93 -9.30 -4.79
CA GLY A 96 0.27 -8.92 -6.03
C GLY A 96 0.84 -9.52 -7.29
N LEU A 97 0.81 -8.74 -8.39
CA LEU A 97 1.30 -9.11 -9.71
C LEU A 97 2.25 -8.04 -10.26
N ASP A 98 3.41 -8.46 -10.78
CA ASP A 98 4.34 -7.60 -11.50
C ASP A 98 4.76 -8.24 -12.84
N PHE A 99 3.99 -7.93 -13.88
CA PHE A 99 4.26 -8.48 -15.21
C PHE A 99 5.34 -7.72 -15.97
N ARG A 100 5.94 -6.70 -15.35
CA ARG A 100 7.14 -6.10 -15.89
C ARG A 100 8.40 -6.91 -15.57
N LEU A 101 8.37 -7.66 -14.46
CA LEU A 101 9.47 -8.51 -14.01
C LEU A 101 9.33 -9.97 -14.50
N ALA A 102 8.10 -10.43 -14.69
CA ALA A 102 7.88 -11.77 -15.24
C ALA A 102 8.35 -11.82 -16.70
N GLU A 103 9.32 -12.67 -16.97
CA GLU A 103 9.88 -12.88 -18.30
C GLU A 103 9.15 -13.98 -19.07
N THR A 104 8.46 -14.87 -18.35
CA THR A 104 7.75 -16.03 -18.89
C THR A 104 6.31 -16.08 -18.37
N ARG A 105 5.46 -16.81 -19.11
CA ARG A 105 4.09 -17.06 -18.68
C ARG A 105 4.03 -17.92 -17.41
N GLU A 106 4.99 -18.82 -17.25
CA GLU A 106 5.09 -19.65 -16.05
C GLU A 106 5.35 -18.81 -14.80
N GLU A 107 6.20 -17.78 -14.88
CA GLU A 107 6.43 -16.84 -13.79
C GLU A 107 5.17 -16.00 -13.50
N GLU A 108 4.44 -15.55 -14.53
CA GLU A 108 3.14 -14.89 -14.31
C GLU A 108 2.16 -15.81 -13.58
N ASP A 109 2.11 -17.09 -13.95
CA ASP A 109 1.21 -18.06 -13.33
C ASP A 109 1.59 -18.33 -11.87
N VAL A 110 2.89 -18.41 -11.54
CA VAL A 110 3.37 -18.50 -10.15
C VAL A 110 2.95 -17.27 -9.34
N GLN A 111 3.11 -16.05 -9.89
CA GLN A 111 2.63 -14.83 -9.23
C GLN A 111 1.11 -14.89 -8.95
N ARG A 112 0.29 -15.36 -9.91
CA ARG A 112 -1.15 -15.53 -9.74
C ARG A 112 -1.51 -16.53 -8.64
N GLU A 113 -0.80 -17.65 -8.59
CA GLU A 113 -1.02 -18.67 -7.57
C GLU A 113 -0.69 -18.14 -6.17
N VAL A 114 0.47 -17.49 -6.02
CA VAL A 114 0.90 -16.86 -4.77
C VAL A 114 -0.09 -15.77 -4.33
N LEU A 115 -0.51 -14.90 -5.24
CA LEU A 115 -1.56 -13.93 -4.94
C LEU A 115 -2.86 -14.61 -4.47
N GLY A 116 -3.26 -15.70 -5.12
CA GLY A 116 -4.43 -16.49 -4.72
C GLY A 116 -4.32 -17.07 -3.30
N MET A 117 -3.11 -17.42 -2.85
CA MET A 117 -2.88 -17.85 -1.46
C MET A 117 -3.14 -16.71 -0.48
N PHE A 118 -2.61 -15.52 -0.75
CA PHE A 118 -2.79 -14.34 0.10
C PHE A 118 -4.21 -13.79 0.08
N ILE A 119 -4.94 -13.88 -1.05
CA ILE A 119 -6.37 -13.53 -1.10
C ILE A 119 -7.18 -14.42 -0.14
N ARG A 120 -6.97 -15.75 -0.19
CA ARG A 120 -7.65 -16.67 0.74
C ARG A 120 -7.32 -16.37 2.20
N LEU A 121 -6.05 -16.06 2.48
CA LEU A 121 -5.59 -15.72 3.83
C LEU A 121 -6.20 -14.39 4.32
N SER A 122 -6.32 -13.40 3.45
CA SER A 122 -7.02 -12.14 3.74
C SER A 122 -8.48 -12.36 4.13
N LEU A 123 -9.18 -13.24 3.43
CA LEU A 123 -10.56 -13.62 3.75
C LEU A 123 -10.67 -14.42 5.04
N GLU A 124 -9.73 -15.34 5.29
CA GLU A 124 -9.65 -16.15 6.50
C GLU A 124 -9.50 -15.28 7.77
N LEU A 125 -8.65 -14.26 7.70
CA LEU A 125 -8.23 -13.45 8.84
C LEU A 125 -8.89 -12.07 8.91
N ASP A 126 -9.73 -11.72 7.95
CA ASP A 126 -10.36 -10.39 7.78
C ASP A 126 -9.33 -9.25 7.70
N LEU A 127 -8.13 -9.51 7.17
CA LEU A 127 -7.06 -8.54 6.99
C LEU A 127 -7.13 -7.88 5.60
N PRO A 128 -6.87 -6.56 5.49
CA PRO A 128 -6.74 -5.88 4.20
C PRO A 128 -5.59 -6.42 3.37
N LEU A 129 -5.74 -6.38 2.04
CA LEU A 129 -4.65 -6.60 1.09
C LEU A 129 -4.05 -5.25 0.68
N ASN A 130 -2.73 -5.11 0.77
CA ASN A 130 -1.95 -4.01 0.21
C ASN A 130 -1.28 -4.51 -1.07
N LEU A 131 -1.86 -4.13 -2.23
CA LEU A 131 -1.70 -4.85 -3.48
C LEU A 131 -0.83 -4.12 -4.50
N HIS A 132 0.24 -4.77 -4.92
CA HIS A 132 1.07 -4.42 -6.07
C HIS A 132 0.46 -4.86 -7.41
N SER A 133 0.60 -4.03 -8.48
CA SER A 133 -0.03 -4.37 -9.76
C SER A 133 0.68 -3.78 -11.00
N ARG A 134 2.02 -3.67 -10.95
CA ARG A 134 2.80 -3.04 -12.05
C ARG A 134 2.67 -3.84 -13.36
N SER A 135 2.22 -3.14 -14.43
CA SER A 135 1.90 -3.73 -15.74
C SER A 135 0.85 -4.85 -15.71
N ALA A 136 0.18 -5.06 -14.58
CA ALA A 136 -0.76 -6.14 -14.32
C ALA A 136 -2.12 -5.66 -13.75
N GLY A 137 -2.37 -4.35 -13.68
CA GLY A 137 -3.50 -3.78 -12.93
C GLY A 137 -4.87 -4.37 -13.28
N LYS A 138 -5.17 -4.61 -14.58
CA LYS A 138 -6.41 -5.27 -14.99
C LYS A 138 -6.48 -6.73 -14.53
N HIS A 139 -5.37 -7.46 -14.62
CA HIS A 139 -5.30 -8.87 -14.24
C HIS A 139 -5.44 -9.04 -12.73
N ALA A 140 -4.78 -8.18 -11.96
CA ALA A 140 -4.88 -8.16 -10.51
C ALA A 140 -6.32 -7.84 -10.06
N ALA A 141 -6.94 -6.78 -10.59
CA ALA A 141 -8.33 -6.42 -10.28
C ALA A 141 -9.30 -7.58 -10.58
N SER A 142 -9.18 -8.19 -11.76
CA SER A 142 -10.04 -9.31 -12.15
C SER A 142 -9.86 -10.53 -11.25
N GLN A 143 -8.62 -10.90 -10.89
CA GLN A 143 -8.36 -12.02 -9.99
C GLN A 143 -8.92 -11.77 -8.58
N LEU A 144 -8.74 -10.56 -8.04
CA LEU A 144 -9.28 -10.16 -6.73
C LEU A 144 -10.80 -10.29 -6.70
N VAL A 145 -11.49 -9.77 -7.74
CA VAL A 145 -12.96 -9.83 -7.84
C VAL A 145 -13.44 -11.28 -7.99
N GLN A 146 -12.82 -12.06 -8.87
CA GLN A 146 -13.16 -13.47 -9.08
C GLN A 146 -12.99 -14.32 -7.83
N GLN A 147 -12.00 -14.02 -7.00
CA GLN A 147 -11.73 -14.75 -5.75
C GLN A 147 -12.44 -14.12 -4.54
N GLY A 148 -13.25 -13.08 -4.73
CA GLY A 148 -14.09 -12.50 -3.69
C GLY A 148 -13.36 -11.66 -2.66
N ALA A 149 -12.18 -11.09 -2.99
CA ALA A 149 -11.47 -10.18 -2.08
C ALA A 149 -12.36 -8.98 -1.70
N VAL A 150 -12.32 -8.57 -0.42
CA VAL A 150 -13.23 -7.54 0.11
C VAL A 150 -12.47 -6.27 0.47
N LYS A 151 -11.41 -6.36 1.27
CA LYS A 151 -10.64 -5.24 1.79
C LYS A 151 -9.35 -5.10 0.98
N VAL A 152 -9.31 -4.19 -0.01
CA VAL A 152 -8.15 -4.07 -0.91
C VAL A 152 -7.74 -2.61 -1.07
N GLN A 153 -6.45 -2.37 -0.90
CA GLN A 153 -5.74 -1.18 -1.39
C GLN A 153 -4.98 -1.54 -2.66
N MET A 154 -5.30 -0.90 -3.77
CA MET A 154 -4.52 -0.91 -5.01
C MET A 154 -3.39 0.11 -4.88
N HIS A 155 -2.21 -0.34 -4.42
CA HIS A 155 -1.06 0.52 -4.20
C HIS A 155 -0.53 1.09 -5.52
N ALA A 156 -0.20 2.38 -5.54
CA ALA A 156 0.44 3.12 -6.65
C ALA A 156 -0.05 2.74 -8.05
N PHE A 157 -1.32 2.40 -8.21
CA PHE A 157 -1.89 1.83 -9.43
C PHE A 157 -1.42 2.56 -10.69
N ASP A 158 -0.81 1.85 -11.63
CA ASP A 158 -0.21 2.41 -12.84
C ASP A 158 -1.05 2.19 -14.11
N GLY A 159 -2.18 1.51 -13.99
CA GLY A 159 -3.10 1.20 -15.09
C GLY A 159 -3.81 2.44 -15.65
N LYS A 160 -4.36 2.28 -16.86
CA LYS A 160 -5.31 3.27 -17.41
C LYS A 160 -6.60 3.24 -16.59
N ALA A 161 -7.35 4.34 -16.59
CA ALA A 161 -8.61 4.43 -15.85
C ALA A 161 -9.64 3.34 -16.21
N GLY A 162 -9.68 2.89 -17.47
CA GLY A 162 -10.50 1.75 -17.85
C GLY A 162 -10.10 0.43 -17.19
N SER A 163 -8.81 0.27 -16.83
CA SER A 163 -8.34 -0.91 -16.09
C SER A 163 -8.65 -0.86 -14.59
N ALA A 164 -9.01 0.32 -14.07
CA ALA A 164 -9.40 0.51 -12.67
C ALA A 164 -10.91 0.28 -12.42
N GLN A 165 -11.74 0.22 -13.47
CA GLN A 165 -13.20 0.20 -13.34
C GLN A 165 -13.72 -0.99 -12.51
N GLU A 166 -13.18 -2.19 -12.76
CA GLU A 166 -13.57 -3.40 -12.02
C GLU A 166 -13.24 -3.27 -10.53
N ALA A 167 -12.07 -2.76 -10.19
CA ALA A 167 -11.65 -2.51 -8.82
C ALA A 167 -12.48 -1.40 -8.14
N ILE A 168 -12.82 -0.32 -8.87
CA ILE A 168 -13.70 0.74 -8.37
C ILE A 168 -15.09 0.19 -8.06
N GLN A 169 -15.65 -0.61 -8.97
CA GLN A 169 -16.98 -1.22 -8.79
C GLN A 169 -17.02 -2.22 -7.64
N ALA A 170 -15.89 -2.90 -7.38
CA ALA A 170 -15.72 -3.79 -6.24
C ALA A 170 -15.53 -3.03 -4.90
N GLY A 171 -15.41 -1.70 -4.93
CA GLY A 171 -15.24 -0.88 -3.73
C GLY A 171 -13.79 -0.84 -3.20
N TYR A 172 -12.81 -1.18 -4.04
CA TYR A 172 -11.40 -1.15 -3.65
C TYR A 172 -10.85 0.27 -3.56
N PHE A 173 -9.86 0.47 -2.72
CA PHE A 173 -9.21 1.77 -2.50
C PHE A 173 -7.95 1.90 -3.37
N PHE A 174 -7.58 3.15 -3.66
CA PHE A 174 -6.41 3.50 -4.48
C PHE A 174 -5.55 4.50 -3.75
N SER A 175 -4.31 4.16 -3.49
CA SER A 175 -3.37 5.05 -2.82
C SER A 175 -2.54 5.85 -3.82
N ILE A 176 -2.30 7.10 -3.47
CA ILE A 176 -1.70 8.10 -4.34
C ILE A 176 -0.32 8.50 -3.83
N PRO A 177 0.78 8.11 -4.54
CA PRO A 177 2.14 8.45 -4.14
C PRO A 177 2.57 9.87 -4.56
N PRO A 178 3.60 10.46 -3.94
CA PRO A 178 4.14 11.79 -4.27
C PRO A 178 4.60 11.95 -5.73
N SER A 179 4.98 10.84 -6.38
CA SER A 179 5.33 10.86 -7.82
C SER A 179 4.22 11.35 -8.74
N ILE A 180 2.98 11.47 -8.23
CA ILE A 180 1.85 12.03 -8.99
C ILE A 180 2.11 13.44 -9.51
N ILE A 181 2.90 14.26 -8.79
CA ILE A 181 3.21 15.62 -9.23
C ILE A 181 3.89 15.68 -10.61
N ARG A 182 4.61 14.61 -10.98
CA ARG A 182 5.36 14.48 -12.25
C ARG A 182 4.77 13.44 -13.22
N SER A 183 3.75 12.68 -12.82
CA SER A 183 3.16 11.61 -13.64
C SER A 183 1.82 12.02 -14.23
N ARG A 184 1.82 12.41 -15.52
CA ARG A 184 0.58 12.71 -16.26
C ARG A 184 -0.42 11.54 -16.26
N GLN A 185 0.06 10.30 -16.25
CA GLN A 185 -0.79 9.11 -16.22
C GLN A 185 -1.51 9.02 -14.87
N LYS A 186 -0.80 9.14 -13.73
CA LYS A 186 -1.40 9.12 -12.39
C LYS A 186 -2.37 10.29 -12.20
N GLN A 187 -2.07 11.48 -12.71
CA GLN A 187 -2.99 12.63 -12.67
C GLN A 187 -4.27 12.39 -13.46
N LYS A 188 -4.19 11.75 -14.65
CA LYS A 188 -5.39 11.37 -15.42
C LYS A 188 -6.23 10.32 -14.70
N LEU A 189 -5.60 9.34 -14.07
CA LEU A 189 -6.27 8.34 -13.26
C LEU A 189 -6.96 9.00 -12.06
N LEU A 190 -6.23 9.82 -11.28
CA LEU A 190 -6.77 10.51 -10.10
C LEU A 190 -8.07 11.28 -10.42
N LYS A 191 -8.12 12.00 -11.56
CA LYS A 191 -9.32 12.74 -11.97
C LYS A 191 -10.57 11.86 -12.11
N GLN A 192 -10.40 10.57 -12.44
CA GLN A 192 -11.49 9.62 -12.67
C GLN A 192 -11.84 8.78 -11.44
N LEU A 193 -10.93 8.67 -10.46
CA LEU A 193 -11.21 7.95 -9.22
C LEU A 193 -12.22 8.72 -8.35
N PRO A 194 -13.25 8.08 -7.78
CA PRO A 194 -14.10 8.70 -6.77
C PRO A 194 -13.29 9.13 -5.54
N THR A 195 -13.67 10.23 -4.89
CA THR A 195 -13.02 10.67 -3.65
C THR A 195 -13.16 9.65 -2.52
N SER A 196 -14.24 8.87 -2.54
CA SER A 196 -14.55 7.82 -1.54
C SER A 196 -13.61 6.62 -1.58
N CYS A 197 -12.76 6.47 -2.60
CA CYS A 197 -11.80 5.37 -2.70
C CYS A 197 -10.32 5.82 -2.61
N LEU A 198 -10.06 7.11 -2.32
CA LEU A 198 -8.70 7.64 -2.31
C LEU A 198 -8.02 7.45 -0.96
N LEU A 199 -6.81 6.94 -0.99
CA LEU A 199 -5.85 6.89 0.11
C LEU A 199 -4.59 7.67 -0.28
N LEU A 200 -3.71 7.91 0.69
CA LEU A 200 -2.39 8.50 0.47
C LEU A 200 -1.31 7.52 0.89
N GLU A 201 -0.24 7.50 0.13
CA GLU A 201 0.96 6.70 0.40
C GLU A 201 2.21 7.45 0.00
N THR A 202 3.38 6.97 0.40
CA THR A 202 4.65 7.46 -0.14
C THR A 202 5.34 6.48 -1.05
N ASP A 203 5.24 5.19 -0.76
CA ASP A 203 6.07 4.16 -1.39
C ASP A 203 7.57 4.45 -1.19
N ALA A 204 7.90 5.06 -0.04
CA ALA A 204 9.27 5.38 0.28
C ALA A 204 10.09 4.09 0.52
N PRO A 205 11.32 4.01 -0.03
CA PRO A 205 12.21 5.08 -0.50
C PRO A 205 12.05 5.49 -1.97
N VAL A 206 11.11 4.89 -2.72
CA VAL A 206 10.87 5.19 -4.14
C VAL A 206 9.65 6.10 -4.33
N LEU A 207 9.22 6.35 -5.55
CA LEU A 207 8.05 7.15 -5.97
C LEU A 207 7.94 8.57 -5.34
N GLY A 208 9.07 9.17 -4.96
CA GLY A 208 9.14 10.52 -4.42
C GLY A 208 8.74 11.62 -5.42
N PRO A 209 8.63 12.86 -4.90
CA PRO A 209 8.39 14.04 -5.74
C PRO A 209 9.48 14.24 -6.79
N SER A 210 10.73 13.95 -6.43
CA SER A 210 11.91 13.99 -7.30
C SER A 210 12.49 12.58 -7.49
N PRO A 211 12.86 12.18 -8.72
CA PRO A 211 13.49 10.89 -8.95
C PRO A 211 14.96 10.85 -8.51
N GLN A 212 15.57 12.01 -8.18
CA GLN A 212 16.98 12.14 -7.80
C GLN A 212 17.22 12.04 -6.29
N THR A 213 16.17 12.07 -5.48
CA THR A 213 16.28 12.06 -4.03
C THR A 213 15.52 10.88 -3.43
N ARG A 214 16.09 10.26 -2.38
CA ARG A 214 15.39 9.26 -1.60
C ARG A 214 14.04 9.84 -1.11
N ASN A 215 12.97 9.10 -1.34
CA ASN A 215 11.67 9.45 -0.79
C ASN A 215 11.61 9.12 0.71
N GLU A 216 10.69 9.77 1.42
CA GLU A 216 10.39 9.50 2.83
C GLU A 216 8.93 9.82 3.15
N PRO A 217 8.37 9.30 4.25
CA PRO A 217 6.98 9.53 4.63
C PRO A 217 6.56 10.99 4.71
N SER A 218 7.45 11.93 5.09
CA SER A 218 7.15 13.37 5.14
C SER A 218 6.70 13.94 3.80
N ASN A 219 7.04 13.31 2.67
CA ASN A 219 6.62 13.71 1.33
C ASN A 219 5.14 13.39 1.00
N LEU A 220 4.43 12.68 1.88
CA LEU A 220 2.99 12.42 1.77
C LEU A 220 2.17 13.70 1.54
N ILE A 221 2.66 14.81 2.06
CA ILE A 221 2.04 16.14 1.89
C ILE A 221 1.92 16.53 0.41
N SER A 222 2.85 16.13 -0.43
CA SER A 222 2.77 16.39 -1.88
C SER A 222 1.57 15.67 -2.52
N SER A 223 1.29 14.43 -2.09
CA SER A 223 0.11 13.68 -2.50
C SER A 223 -1.18 14.35 -2.02
N LEU A 224 -1.23 14.76 -0.75
CA LEU A 224 -2.39 15.46 -0.17
C LEU A 224 -2.75 16.72 -0.97
N HIS A 225 -1.77 17.59 -1.24
CA HIS A 225 -2.00 18.82 -2.00
C HIS A 225 -2.48 18.54 -3.43
N THR A 226 -1.86 17.56 -4.10
CA THR A 226 -2.25 17.18 -5.46
C THR A 226 -3.66 16.60 -5.53
N VAL A 227 -4.04 15.80 -4.53
CA VAL A 227 -5.42 15.26 -4.43
C VAL A 227 -6.41 16.40 -4.20
N ALA A 228 -6.15 17.31 -3.25
CA ALA A 228 -6.99 18.46 -2.96
C ALA A 228 -7.24 19.30 -4.22
N GLU A 229 -6.16 19.70 -4.92
CA GLU A 229 -6.24 20.46 -6.16
C GLU A 229 -7.00 19.71 -7.27
N SER A 230 -6.69 18.43 -7.48
CA SER A 230 -7.32 17.62 -8.54
C SER A 230 -8.81 17.39 -8.32
N LYS A 231 -9.27 17.41 -7.06
CA LYS A 231 -10.66 17.17 -6.66
C LYS A 231 -11.44 18.44 -6.33
N ASP A 232 -10.79 19.61 -6.45
CA ASP A 232 -11.37 20.91 -6.07
C ASP A 232 -11.90 20.91 -4.63
N LEU A 233 -11.09 20.38 -3.70
CA LEU A 233 -11.40 20.28 -2.28
C LEU A 233 -10.44 21.12 -1.44
N GLY A 234 -10.90 21.59 -0.28
CA GLY A 234 -10.01 22.15 0.73
C GLY A 234 -9.06 21.12 1.32
N ILE A 235 -7.87 21.55 1.78
CA ILE A 235 -6.84 20.66 2.36
C ILE A 235 -7.40 19.90 3.57
N ASP A 236 -8.13 20.57 4.48
CA ASP A 236 -8.69 19.91 5.66
C ASP A 236 -9.81 18.93 5.31
N GLU A 237 -10.62 19.24 4.31
CA GLU A 237 -11.65 18.34 3.78
C GLU A 237 -11.01 17.12 3.12
N THR A 238 -9.96 17.30 2.33
CA THR A 238 -9.21 16.20 1.72
C THR A 238 -8.59 15.32 2.80
N ARG A 239 -7.94 15.93 3.83
CA ARG A 239 -7.37 15.21 4.97
C ARG A 239 -8.43 14.36 5.69
N GLN A 240 -9.60 14.92 5.95
CA GLN A 240 -10.69 14.19 6.61
C GLN A 240 -11.21 13.05 5.72
N THR A 241 -11.36 13.29 4.43
CA THR A 241 -11.82 12.29 3.46
C THR A 241 -10.86 11.10 3.39
N VAL A 242 -9.57 11.35 3.19
CA VAL A 242 -8.58 10.26 3.10
C VAL A 242 -8.40 9.54 4.43
N PHE A 243 -8.52 10.24 5.57
CA PHE A 243 -8.53 9.59 6.88
C PHE A 243 -9.72 8.65 7.04
N ASN A 244 -10.93 9.09 6.70
CA ASN A 244 -12.13 8.27 6.77
C ASN A 244 -12.02 7.03 5.87
N ASN A 245 -11.53 7.19 4.65
CA ASN A 245 -11.30 6.09 3.72
C ASN A 245 -10.27 5.09 4.29
N THR A 246 -9.17 5.60 4.84
CA THR A 246 -8.15 4.76 5.48
C THR A 246 -8.72 4.00 6.68
N TYR A 247 -9.53 4.67 7.49
CA TYR A 247 -10.19 4.04 8.63
C TYR A 247 -11.22 2.98 8.20
N ASN A 248 -11.95 3.22 7.11
CA ASN A 248 -12.89 2.24 6.54
C ASN A 248 -12.18 0.96 6.07
N LEU A 249 -10.96 1.07 5.54
CA LEU A 249 -10.20 -0.07 5.08
C LEU A 249 -9.47 -0.79 6.22
N TYR A 250 -8.70 -0.05 7.04
CA TYR A 250 -7.77 -0.62 8.04
C TYR A 250 -8.34 -0.70 9.45
N GLY A 251 -9.40 0.07 9.73
CA GLY A 251 -10.13 -0.02 10.98
C GLY A 251 -9.38 0.49 12.21
N LYS A 252 -9.65 -0.16 13.34
CA LYS A 252 -9.20 0.33 14.66
C LYS A 252 -7.69 0.24 14.91
N ILE A 253 -6.94 -0.54 14.12
CA ILE A 253 -5.48 -0.65 14.28
C ILE A 253 -4.79 0.72 14.13
N LEU A 254 -5.40 1.64 13.36
CA LEU A 254 -4.89 3.01 13.20
C LEU A 254 -4.98 3.85 14.49
N LEU A 255 -5.75 3.42 15.48
CA LEU A 255 -6.00 4.17 16.71
C LEU A 255 -5.23 3.61 17.92
N GLN A 256 -4.52 2.52 17.72
CA GLN A 256 -3.62 1.92 18.71
C GLN A 256 -2.28 2.67 18.72
#